data_e4ba6c40ee13ca2d9776ba47af8dfd66
#
_entry.id   e4ba6c40ee13ca2d9776ba47af8dfd66
#
_cell.length_a   1.000
_cell.length_b   1.000
_cell.length_c   1.000
_cell.angle_alpha   90.00
_cell.angle_beta   90.00
_cell.angle_gamma   90.00
#
_symmetry.space_group_name_H-M   'P 1'
#
loop_
_entity.id
_entity.type
_entity.pdbx_description
1 polymer ?
#
loop_
_entity_poly.entity_id
_entity_poly.type
_entity_poly.pdbx_seq_one_letter_code
_entity_poly.pdbx_strand_id
1 'polypeptide(L)'
;ILVDAPFASGKPWTRCLEGLVYQATTVEVLSAGTQTTVQDFPGRLGYWAVGVPPSGPMDSRALRLGNRLLGNAADAAGLEITMSGPTLRFNTDAVVAVTGAPIPLSVDGIEQPLNTALLIKAGSTLSLGTIAGAGARSYLSLRGGVQVPDYLGSKSTFTLGQFGGHGGRALRAGDVLHIPALTDRQAGAQLPADLCSALPAVREIRVIYGPHGAPEYFTPAYIE
;
A
#
# COMPACT_ATOMS: atom_id res chain seq x y z
N ILE A 1 9.89 4.78 26.85
CA ILE A 1 10.58 4.61 28.15
C ILE A 1 12.09 4.85 28.01
N LEU A 2 12.81 4.18 27.10
CA LEU A 2 14.28 4.27 27.00
C LEU A 2 14.80 5.67 26.66
N VAL A 3 14.01 6.51 26.02
CA VAL A 3 14.36 7.90 25.66
C VAL A 3 13.81 8.94 26.64
N ASP A 4 13.05 8.52 27.65
CA ASP A 4 12.56 9.39 28.72
C ASP A 4 13.75 9.91 29.56
N ALA A 5 13.84 11.22 29.71
CA ALA A 5 15.00 11.85 30.30
C ALA A 5 15.35 11.35 31.72
N PRO A 6 14.38 11.20 32.64
CA PRO A 6 14.66 10.61 33.96
C PRO A 6 15.15 9.17 33.88
N PHE A 7 14.55 8.36 32.98
CA PHE A 7 14.95 6.97 32.80
C PHE A 7 16.32 6.86 32.13
N ALA A 8 16.57 7.63 31.07
CA ALA A 8 17.85 7.66 30.35
C ALA A 8 19.01 8.14 31.20
N SER A 9 18.75 9.03 32.18
CA SER A 9 19.76 9.54 33.12
C SER A 9 20.09 8.57 34.26
N GLY A 10 19.41 7.43 34.35
CA GLY A 10 19.59 6.45 35.42
C GLY A 10 19.06 6.91 36.79
N LYS A 11 18.21 7.93 36.83
CA LYS A 11 17.58 8.47 38.03
C LYS A 11 16.05 8.41 38.00
N PRO A 12 15.45 7.24 37.70
CA PRO A 12 14.01 7.11 37.69
C PRO A 12 13.45 7.18 39.11
N TRP A 13 12.30 7.84 39.29
CA TRP A 13 11.54 7.80 40.53
C TRP A 13 10.18 7.10 40.28
N THR A 14 9.49 6.71 41.33
CA THR A 14 8.31 5.84 41.31
C THR A 14 7.19 6.33 40.35
N ARG A 15 7.11 7.65 40.10
CA ARG A 15 6.06 8.26 39.27
C ARG A 15 6.63 8.91 38.00
N CYS A 16 7.87 8.64 37.64
CA CYS A 16 8.51 9.30 36.48
C CYS A 16 7.81 8.98 35.13
N LEU A 17 7.04 7.92 35.07
CA LEU A 17 6.31 7.50 33.85
C LEU A 17 4.85 7.96 33.84
N GLU A 18 4.33 8.64 34.88
CA GLU A 18 2.92 9.09 34.90
C GLU A 18 2.58 10.08 33.79
N GLY A 19 3.55 10.86 33.31
CA GLY A 19 3.38 11.77 32.18
C GLY A 19 3.73 11.15 30.81
N LEU A 20 4.13 9.89 30.77
CA LEU A 20 4.52 9.22 29.53
C LEU A 20 3.28 8.81 28.75
N VAL A 21 2.89 9.61 27.78
CA VAL A 21 1.85 9.24 26.82
C VAL A 21 2.51 8.51 25.64
N TYR A 22 2.32 7.20 25.58
CA TYR A 22 2.70 6.43 24.40
C TYR A 22 1.67 6.65 23.28
N GLN A 23 2.06 7.36 22.25
CA GLN A 23 1.27 7.45 21.02
C GLN A 23 1.80 6.42 20.03
N ALA A 24 1.00 5.40 19.78
CA ALA A 24 1.34 4.40 18.78
C ALA A 24 1.25 5.03 17.37
N THR A 25 2.37 5.09 16.67
CA THR A 25 2.41 5.48 15.25
C THR A 25 2.00 4.29 14.38
N THR A 26 0.72 3.93 14.46
CA THR A 26 0.20 2.70 13.86
C THR A 26 -1.13 2.92 13.15
N VAL A 27 -1.42 2.00 12.25
CA VAL A 27 -2.70 1.84 11.57
C VAL A 27 -3.20 0.43 11.83
N GLU A 28 -4.40 0.31 12.37
CA GLU A 28 -5.04 -0.98 12.67
C GLU A 28 -5.96 -1.39 11.52
N VAL A 29 -5.89 -2.65 11.11
CA VAL A 29 -6.75 -3.22 10.08
C VAL A 29 -8.03 -3.73 10.72
N LEU A 30 -9.15 -3.04 10.52
CA LEU A 30 -10.47 -3.48 10.99
C LEU A 30 -11.08 -4.51 10.06
N SER A 31 -10.86 -4.35 8.75
CA SER A 31 -11.22 -5.28 7.68
C SER A 31 -10.18 -5.21 6.59
N ALA A 32 -9.84 -6.33 5.98
CA ALA A 32 -8.73 -6.40 5.01
C ALA A 32 -9.18 -6.30 3.54
N GLY A 33 -10.47 -6.33 3.25
CA GLY A 33 -10.97 -6.46 1.88
C GLY A 33 -10.68 -7.84 1.29
N THR A 34 -10.74 -7.95 -0.04
CA THR A 34 -10.51 -9.24 -0.74
C THR A 34 -9.05 -9.69 -0.61
N GLN A 35 -8.11 -8.81 -0.92
CA GLN A 35 -6.68 -9.05 -0.77
C GLN A 35 -5.95 -7.71 -0.73
N THR A 36 -5.39 -7.38 0.42
CA THR A 36 -4.55 -6.21 0.62
C THR A 36 -3.16 -6.67 1.05
N THR A 37 -2.12 -6.24 0.32
CA THR A 37 -0.73 -6.61 0.59
C THR A 37 0.16 -5.38 0.63
N VAL A 38 1.25 -5.46 1.40
CA VAL A 38 2.31 -4.44 1.34
C VAL A 38 3.15 -4.70 0.10
N GLN A 39 3.34 -3.66 -0.72
CA GLN A 39 4.17 -3.72 -1.92
C GLN A 39 5.08 -2.48 -2.00
N ASP A 40 6.28 -2.65 -2.56
CA ASP A 40 7.22 -1.59 -2.89
C ASP A 40 7.71 -1.71 -4.35
N PHE A 41 8.18 -0.61 -4.92
CA PHE A 41 8.75 -0.59 -6.27
C PHE A 41 10.29 -0.60 -6.19
N PRO A 42 10.99 -1.37 -7.01
CA PRO A 42 10.52 -2.24 -8.10
C PRO A 42 10.16 -3.67 -7.65
N GLY A 43 10.12 -3.94 -6.36
CA GLY A 43 10.03 -5.28 -5.81
C GLY A 43 11.40 -5.92 -5.64
N ARG A 44 11.45 -7.24 -5.48
CA ARG A 44 12.62 -8.03 -5.13
C ARG A 44 13.36 -8.48 -6.38
N LEU A 45 14.38 -7.75 -6.79
CA LEU A 45 15.15 -8.03 -8.01
C LEU A 45 16.35 -8.97 -7.74
N GLY A 46 16.78 -9.67 -8.78
CA GLY A 46 18.03 -10.45 -8.79
C GLY A 46 17.91 -11.92 -8.32
N TYR A 47 16.71 -12.41 -8.02
CA TYR A 47 16.52 -13.75 -7.46
C TYR A 47 15.79 -14.75 -8.36
N TRP A 48 15.54 -14.42 -9.63
CA TRP A 48 14.91 -15.31 -10.61
C TRP A 48 15.62 -16.65 -10.76
N ALA A 49 16.95 -16.63 -10.75
CA ALA A 49 17.76 -17.82 -10.92
C ALA A 49 17.54 -18.88 -9.80
N VAL A 50 17.07 -18.45 -8.63
CA VAL A 50 16.75 -19.32 -7.51
C VAL A 50 15.24 -19.45 -7.28
N GLY A 51 14.43 -19.07 -8.27
CA GLY A 51 13.00 -19.27 -8.26
C GLY A 51 12.19 -18.26 -7.40
N VAL A 52 12.80 -17.16 -6.98
CA VAL A 52 12.10 -16.11 -6.23
C VAL A 52 11.69 -14.98 -7.17
N PRO A 53 10.38 -14.79 -7.43
CA PRO A 53 9.90 -13.71 -8.30
C PRO A 53 10.04 -12.34 -7.62
N PRO A 54 10.08 -11.26 -8.40
CA PRO A 54 10.21 -9.90 -7.88
C PRO A 54 9.09 -9.49 -6.93
N SER A 55 7.87 -10.00 -7.10
CA SER A 55 6.67 -9.41 -6.49
C SER A 55 6.56 -7.93 -6.90
N GLY A 56 6.25 -7.04 -5.98
CA GLY A 56 6.07 -5.63 -6.29
C GLY A 56 4.65 -5.31 -6.77
N PRO A 57 4.37 -4.03 -7.04
CA PRO A 57 3.03 -3.60 -7.41
C PRO A 57 2.70 -4.04 -8.85
N MET A 58 1.48 -4.55 -9.04
CA MET A 58 0.97 -4.91 -10.36
C MET A 58 0.85 -3.68 -11.29
N ASP A 59 0.40 -2.54 -10.75
CA ASP A 59 0.45 -1.23 -11.40
C ASP A 59 1.49 -0.35 -10.70
N SER A 60 2.74 -0.52 -11.10
CA SER A 60 3.86 0.23 -10.53
C SER A 60 3.74 1.74 -10.76
N ARG A 61 3.04 2.18 -11.83
CA ARG A 61 2.81 3.59 -12.09
C ARG A 61 1.88 4.18 -11.05
N ALA A 62 0.78 3.51 -10.74
CA ALA A 62 -0.19 4.00 -9.76
C ALA A 62 0.43 4.13 -8.37
N LEU A 63 1.16 3.12 -7.87
CA LEU A 63 1.86 3.22 -6.57
C LEU A 63 2.87 4.38 -6.55
N ARG A 64 3.69 4.51 -7.60
CA ARG A 64 4.70 5.57 -7.68
C ARG A 64 4.09 6.97 -7.77
N LEU A 65 2.95 7.14 -8.43
CA LEU A 65 2.21 8.40 -8.46
C LEU A 65 1.68 8.77 -7.07
N GLY A 66 1.13 7.80 -6.33
CA GLY A 66 0.73 8.01 -4.94
C GLY A 66 1.89 8.41 -4.05
N ASN A 67 3.03 7.74 -4.18
CA ASN A 67 4.25 8.09 -3.46
C ASN A 67 4.74 9.50 -3.83
N ARG A 68 4.80 9.83 -5.11
CA ARG A 68 5.21 11.17 -5.56
C ARG A 68 4.29 12.27 -5.05
N LEU A 69 2.97 12.05 -5.04
CA LEU A 69 1.97 12.97 -4.52
C LEU A 69 2.22 13.31 -3.04
N LEU A 70 2.70 12.33 -2.28
CA LEU A 70 3.00 12.47 -0.86
C LEU A 70 4.43 12.93 -0.56
N GLY A 71 5.28 13.14 -1.58
CA GLY A 71 6.69 13.47 -1.41
C GLY A 71 7.54 12.28 -0.92
N ASN A 72 7.06 11.06 -1.07
CA ASN A 72 7.81 9.85 -0.74
C ASN A 72 8.86 9.54 -1.82
N ALA A 73 9.88 8.75 -1.44
CA ALA A 73 10.72 8.05 -2.41
C ALA A 73 9.87 7.08 -3.26
N ALA A 74 10.32 6.81 -4.50
CA ALA A 74 9.55 5.98 -5.44
C ALA A 74 9.34 4.54 -4.96
N ASP A 75 10.25 4.05 -4.12
CA ASP A 75 10.30 2.71 -3.52
C ASP A 75 9.62 2.62 -2.16
N ALA A 76 9.03 3.71 -1.65
CA ALA A 76 8.31 3.67 -0.39
C ALA A 76 7.16 2.65 -0.45
N ALA A 77 7.11 1.78 0.56
CA ALA A 77 6.10 0.73 0.61
C ALA A 77 4.70 1.31 0.85
N GLY A 78 3.73 0.81 0.11
CA GLY A 78 2.31 1.12 0.24
C GLY A 78 1.47 -0.15 0.29
N LEU A 79 0.15 0.01 0.33
CA LEU A 79 -0.79 -1.10 0.27
C LEU A 79 -1.33 -1.25 -1.14
N GLU A 80 -1.15 -2.42 -1.74
CA GLU A 80 -1.84 -2.84 -2.96
C GLU A 80 -3.16 -3.51 -2.58
N ILE A 81 -4.23 -3.05 -3.20
CA ILE A 81 -5.60 -3.46 -2.94
C ILE A 81 -6.17 -4.16 -4.17
N THR A 82 -6.64 -5.39 -4.00
CA THR A 82 -7.25 -6.20 -5.05
C THR A 82 -8.76 -6.20 -4.88
N MET A 83 -9.50 -5.72 -5.87
CA MET A 83 -10.95 -5.72 -5.98
C MET A 83 -11.70 -4.95 -4.89
N SER A 84 -11.62 -5.35 -3.63
CA SER A 84 -12.22 -4.62 -2.51
C SER A 84 -11.17 -4.25 -1.47
N GLY A 85 -11.30 -3.05 -0.90
CA GLY A 85 -10.31 -2.48 -0.02
C GLY A 85 -10.53 -2.72 1.47
N PRO A 86 -9.53 -2.35 2.28
CA PRO A 86 -9.59 -2.48 3.72
C PRO A 86 -10.36 -1.34 4.38
N THR A 87 -10.76 -1.57 5.63
CA THR A 87 -11.13 -0.54 6.59
C THR A 87 -10.01 -0.43 7.62
N LEU A 88 -9.48 0.77 7.78
CA LEU A 88 -8.27 1.05 8.56
C LEU A 88 -8.55 2.11 9.61
N ARG A 89 -8.17 1.88 10.87
CA ARG A 89 -8.20 2.88 11.93
C ARG A 89 -6.80 3.44 12.17
N PHE A 90 -6.68 4.76 12.15
CA PHE A 90 -5.42 5.45 12.36
C PHE A 90 -5.25 5.81 13.83
N ASN A 91 -4.19 5.33 14.47
CA ASN A 91 -3.88 5.66 15.87
C ASN A 91 -3.00 6.91 15.99
N THR A 92 -2.61 7.50 14.86
CA THR A 92 -1.82 8.74 14.76
C THR A 92 -2.26 9.53 13.53
N ASP A 93 -1.97 10.83 13.50
CA ASP A 93 -2.15 11.63 12.28
C ASP A 93 -1.30 11.07 11.14
N ALA A 94 -1.86 11.00 9.94
CA ALA A 94 -1.18 10.54 8.73
C ALA A 94 -1.61 11.36 7.51
N VAL A 95 -0.77 11.45 6.48
CA VAL A 95 -1.16 11.93 5.17
C VAL A 95 -1.12 10.76 4.20
N VAL A 96 -2.24 10.54 3.51
CA VAL A 96 -2.42 9.39 2.62
C VAL A 96 -2.88 9.82 1.23
N ALA A 97 -2.71 8.95 0.25
CA ALA A 97 -3.28 9.11 -1.08
C ALA A 97 -3.74 7.75 -1.62
N VAL A 98 -4.88 7.74 -2.30
CA VAL A 98 -5.37 6.55 -3.01
C VAL A 98 -5.30 6.81 -4.51
N THR A 99 -4.65 5.88 -5.23
CA THR A 99 -4.40 5.94 -6.68
C THR A 99 -4.75 4.61 -7.35
N GLY A 100 -4.77 4.57 -8.68
CA GLY A 100 -5.05 3.35 -9.45
C GLY A 100 -6.50 3.24 -9.90
N ALA A 101 -7.08 2.05 -9.83
CA ALA A 101 -8.46 1.79 -10.24
C ALA A 101 -9.47 2.56 -9.37
N PRO A 102 -10.60 3.02 -9.93
CA PRO A 102 -11.59 3.77 -9.17
C PRO A 102 -12.22 2.90 -8.07
N ILE A 103 -12.10 3.36 -6.84
CA ILE A 103 -12.60 2.68 -5.64
C ILE A 103 -13.27 3.72 -4.73
N PRO A 104 -14.46 3.45 -4.17
CA PRO A 104 -15.06 4.32 -3.17
C PRO A 104 -14.13 4.50 -1.97
N LEU A 105 -13.90 5.74 -1.58
CA LEU A 105 -13.03 6.12 -0.47
C LEU A 105 -13.81 7.00 0.50
N SER A 106 -13.82 6.66 1.78
CA SER A 106 -14.42 7.49 2.81
C SER A 106 -13.54 7.58 4.06
N VAL A 107 -13.66 8.68 4.78
CA VAL A 107 -13.06 8.89 6.09
C VAL A 107 -14.18 9.26 7.06
N ASP A 108 -14.35 8.46 8.11
CA ASP A 108 -15.43 8.59 9.10
C ASP A 108 -16.83 8.68 8.44
N GLY A 109 -17.02 7.91 7.34
CA GLY A 109 -18.25 7.87 6.56
C GLY A 109 -18.43 9.01 5.55
N ILE A 110 -17.51 9.96 5.49
CA ILE A 110 -17.54 11.09 4.54
C ILE A 110 -16.70 10.73 3.31
N GLU A 111 -17.32 10.77 2.13
CA GLU A 111 -16.66 10.48 0.86
C GLU A 111 -15.47 11.42 0.61
N GLN A 112 -14.38 10.87 0.10
CA GLN A 112 -13.15 11.58 -0.19
C GLN A 112 -12.71 11.38 -1.64
N PRO A 113 -12.01 12.37 -2.23
CA PRO A 113 -11.51 12.26 -3.59
C PRO A 113 -10.31 11.32 -3.68
N LEU A 114 -10.23 10.56 -4.78
CA LEU A 114 -9.03 9.83 -5.19
C LEU A 114 -7.96 10.81 -5.72
N ASN A 115 -6.73 10.32 -5.85
CA ASN A 115 -5.60 11.07 -6.42
C ASN A 115 -5.32 12.39 -5.70
N THR A 116 -5.68 12.47 -4.43
CA THR A 116 -5.54 13.65 -3.57
C THR A 116 -4.81 13.26 -2.28
N ALA A 117 -3.91 14.13 -1.83
CA ALA A 117 -3.27 13.98 -0.52
C ALA A 117 -4.25 14.37 0.59
N LEU A 118 -4.64 13.42 1.42
CA LEU A 118 -5.64 13.57 2.49
C LEU A 118 -4.97 13.50 3.86
N LEU A 119 -5.27 14.46 4.72
CA LEU A 119 -4.87 14.39 6.13
C LEU A 119 -5.89 13.58 6.93
N ILE A 120 -5.45 12.46 7.46
CA ILE A 120 -6.22 11.59 8.36
C ILE A 120 -5.83 11.90 9.79
N LYS A 121 -6.80 12.18 10.64
CA LYS A 121 -6.58 12.45 12.06
C LYS A 121 -6.47 11.16 12.87
N ALA A 122 -5.72 11.22 13.96
CA ALA A 122 -5.69 10.14 14.94
C ALA A 122 -7.12 9.84 15.43
N GLY A 123 -7.47 8.55 15.49
CA GLY A 123 -8.81 8.06 15.83
C GLY A 123 -9.75 7.87 14.64
N SER A 124 -9.45 8.49 13.47
CA SER A 124 -10.31 8.36 12.28
C SER A 124 -10.18 6.99 11.61
N THR A 125 -11.27 6.62 10.94
CA THR A 125 -11.39 5.38 10.18
C THR A 125 -11.46 5.70 8.69
N LEU A 126 -10.53 5.16 7.91
CA LEU A 126 -10.53 5.20 6.45
C LEU A 126 -11.10 3.88 5.92
N SER A 127 -12.08 3.97 5.03
CA SER A 127 -12.71 2.81 4.42
C SER A 127 -12.60 2.88 2.89
N LEU A 128 -12.19 1.77 2.30
CA LEU A 128 -12.15 1.56 0.86
C LEU A 128 -13.18 0.51 0.47
N GLY A 129 -14.04 0.83 -0.48
CA GLY A 129 -15.10 -0.04 -0.94
C GLY A 129 -14.62 -1.08 -1.96
N THR A 130 -15.48 -1.42 -2.92
CA THR A 130 -15.17 -2.32 -4.04
C THR A 130 -14.87 -1.49 -5.27
N ILE A 131 -13.82 -1.86 -6.02
CA ILE A 131 -13.44 -1.22 -7.29
C ILE A 131 -14.64 -1.23 -8.22
N ALA A 132 -15.01 -0.05 -8.74
CA ALA A 132 -16.12 0.15 -9.64
C ALA A 132 -15.62 0.46 -11.06
N GLY A 133 -16.09 -0.30 -12.04
CA GLY A 133 -15.69 -0.11 -13.44
C GLY A 133 -14.41 -0.86 -13.81
N ALA A 134 -13.60 -0.27 -14.68
CA ALA A 134 -12.39 -0.90 -15.20
C ALA A 134 -11.22 -0.83 -14.22
N GLY A 135 -10.43 -1.90 -14.20
CA GLY A 135 -9.26 -2.04 -13.33
C GLY A 135 -9.49 -3.05 -12.21
N ALA A 136 -8.40 -3.48 -11.59
CA ALA A 136 -8.44 -4.52 -10.56
C ALA A 136 -7.53 -4.20 -9.36
N ARG A 137 -6.78 -3.09 -9.42
CA ARG A 137 -5.82 -2.70 -8.39
C ARG A 137 -5.95 -1.22 -8.06
N SER A 138 -6.02 -0.93 -6.76
CA SER A 138 -5.88 0.40 -6.19
C SER A 138 -4.73 0.38 -5.18
N TYR A 139 -4.17 1.54 -4.90
CA TYR A 139 -3.02 1.67 -4.01
C TYR A 139 -3.29 2.72 -2.96
N LEU A 140 -3.05 2.39 -1.70
CA LEU A 140 -3.01 3.33 -0.60
C LEU A 140 -1.54 3.60 -0.24
N SER A 141 -1.07 4.80 -0.60
CA SER A 141 0.23 5.30 -0.16
C SER A 141 0.07 6.12 1.12
N LEU A 142 1.04 6.03 2.02
CA LEU A 142 1.12 6.82 3.25
C LEU A 142 2.41 7.64 3.23
N ARG A 143 2.39 8.85 3.76
CA ARG A 143 3.59 9.68 3.85
C ARG A 143 4.64 8.98 4.72
N GLY A 144 5.85 8.79 4.14
CA GLY A 144 6.93 8.02 4.74
C GLY A 144 6.82 6.51 4.57
N GLY A 145 5.75 6.01 3.93
CA GLY A 145 5.54 4.59 3.63
C GLY A 145 5.13 3.72 4.82
N VAL A 146 4.78 2.49 4.56
CA VAL A 146 4.53 1.45 5.58
C VAL A 146 5.86 0.90 6.06
N GLN A 147 6.03 0.82 7.39
CA GLN A 147 7.24 0.30 8.01
C GLN A 147 7.12 -1.21 8.20
N VAL A 148 7.76 -1.95 7.32
CA VAL A 148 7.95 -3.40 7.43
C VAL A 148 9.42 -3.74 7.17
N PRO A 149 9.93 -4.86 7.67
CA PRO A 149 11.31 -5.28 7.42
C PRO A 149 11.58 -5.50 5.93
N ASP A 150 12.77 -5.14 5.49
CA ASP A 150 13.30 -5.56 4.20
C ASP A 150 13.60 -7.07 4.22
N TYR A 151 13.19 -7.75 3.16
CA TYR A 151 13.54 -9.13 2.92
C TYR A 151 14.09 -9.31 1.51
N LEU A 152 15.35 -9.67 1.41
CA LEU A 152 16.08 -9.76 0.14
C LEU A 152 16.01 -8.44 -0.67
N GLY A 153 16.16 -7.29 0.00
CA GLY A 153 16.20 -5.97 -0.61
C GLY A 153 14.85 -5.41 -1.05
N SER A 154 13.72 -5.93 -0.54
CA SER A 154 12.38 -5.43 -0.84
C SER A 154 11.43 -5.63 0.33
N LYS A 155 10.44 -4.75 0.44
CA LYS A 155 9.31 -4.82 1.38
C LYS A 155 8.09 -5.51 0.79
N SER A 156 8.17 -5.95 -0.48
CA SER A 156 7.03 -6.58 -1.17
C SER A 156 6.67 -7.93 -0.60
N THR A 157 5.37 -8.16 -0.44
CA THR A 157 4.81 -9.45 -0.03
C THR A 157 4.89 -10.45 -1.18
N PHE A 158 5.39 -11.64 -0.92
CA PHE A 158 5.28 -12.81 -1.78
C PHE A 158 4.42 -13.87 -1.09
N THR A 159 3.14 -13.91 -1.44
CA THR A 159 2.14 -14.73 -0.73
C THR A 159 2.35 -16.23 -0.87
N LEU A 160 2.84 -16.71 -2.03
CA LEU A 160 3.15 -18.13 -2.23
C LEU A 160 4.33 -18.59 -1.39
N GLY A 161 5.39 -17.77 -1.28
CA GLY A 161 6.56 -18.07 -0.48
C GLY A 161 6.39 -17.70 0.99
N GLN A 162 5.31 -16.98 1.34
CA GLN A 162 4.98 -16.54 2.70
C GLN A 162 6.08 -15.70 3.35
N PHE A 163 6.66 -14.75 2.61
CA PHE A 163 7.67 -13.82 3.12
C PHE A 163 7.51 -12.40 2.55
N GLY A 164 8.23 -11.45 3.15
CA GLY A 164 8.14 -10.02 2.87
C GLY A 164 6.84 -9.39 3.37
N GLY A 165 6.71 -8.09 3.17
CA GLY A 165 5.55 -7.32 3.60
C GLY A 165 5.22 -7.48 5.09
N HIS A 166 3.93 -7.54 5.40
CA HIS A 166 3.43 -7.78 6.74
C HIS A 166 3.19 -9.29 6.93
N GLY A 167 4.17 -9.99 7.51
CA GLY A 167 4.05 -11.42 7.82
C GLY A 167 3.95 -12.35 6.61
N GLY A 168 4.42 -11.94 5.42
CA GLY A 168 4.45 -12.78 4.21
C GLY A 168 3.07 -13.11 3.61
N ARG A 169 2.02 -12.40 3.97
CA ARG A 169 0.64 -12.70 3.59
C ARG A 169 -0.18 -11.43 3.33
N ALA A 170 -1.36 -11.60 2.78
CA ALA A 170 -2.37 -10.55 2.78
C ALA A 170 -2.75 -10.15 4.22
N LEU A 171 -3.10 -8.88 4.40
CA LEU A 171 -3.56 -8.34 5.68
C LEU A 171 -4.82 -9.06 6.15
N ARG A 172 -5.02 -9.05 7.46
CA ARG A 172 -6.19 -9.59 8.14
C ARG A 172 -6.71 -8.60 9.17
N ALA A 173 -7.97 -8.71 9.52
CA ALA A 173 -8.52 -7.95 10.65
C ALA A 173 -7.69 -8.22 11.92
N GLY A 174 -7.37 -7.16 12.65
CA GLY A 174 -6.50 -7.20 13.84
C GLY A 174 -5.01 -6.99 13.54
N ASP A 175 -4.58 -6.96 12.27
CA ASP A 175 -3.20 -6.58 11.95
C ASP A 175 -2.94 -5.11 12.31
N VAL A 176 -1.72 -4.84 12.76
CA VAL A 176 -1.25 -3.50 13.12
C VAL A 176 -0.04 -3.16 12.28
N LEU A 177 -0.18 -2.14 11.45
CA LEU A 177 0.90 -1.63 10.59
C LEU A 177 1.59 -0.45 11.28
N HIS A 178 2.91 -0.45 11.31
CA HIS A 178 3.68 0.70 11.75
C HIS A 178 3.88 1.68 10.60
N ILE A 179 3.75 2.97 10.92
CA ILE A 179 4.03 4.07 10.01
C ILE A 179 4.94 5.09 10.70
N PRO A 180 5.71 5.90 9.97
CA PRO A 180 6.52 6.93 10.60
C PRO A 180 5.64 8.02 11.24
N ALA A 181 6.16 8.63 12.30
CA ALA A 181 5.53 9.81 12.87
C ALA A 181 5.46 10.93 11.82
N LEU A 182 4.30 11.59 11.72
CA LEU A 182 4.09 12.64 10.74
C LEU A 182 4.82 13.92 11.15
N THR A 183 5.81 14.31 10.37
CA THR A 183 6.58 15.56 10.55
C THR A 183 6.00 16.72 9.75
N ASP A 184 5.37 16.43 8.62
CA ASP A 184 4.73 17.41 7.74
C ASP A 184 3.27 17.01 7.49
N ARG A 185 2.34 17.92 7.82
CA ARG A 185 0.88 17.74 7.70
C ARG A 185 0.30 18.34 6.42
N GLN A 186 1.14 18.79 5.47
CA GLN A 186 0.66 19.37 4.23
C GLN A 186 -0.18 18.35 3.44
N ALA A 187 -1.40 18.73 3.15
CA ALA A 187 -2.38 17.92 2.40
C ALA A 187 -3.06 18.81 1.34
N GLY A 188 -3.98 18.23 0.57
CA GLY A 188 -4.76 18.93 -0.45
C GLY A 188 -4.10 18.96 -1.83
N ALA A 189 -2.84 18.54 -1.99
CA ALA A 189 -2.24 18.37 -3.31
C ALA A 189 -3.02 17.30 -4.11
N GLN A 190 -3.16 17.51 -5.41
CA GLN A 190 -3.86 16.59 -6.32
C GLN A 190 -2.96 16.21 -7.48
N LEU A 191 -3.11 14.98 -7.98
CA LEU A 191 -2.47 14.59 -9.23
C LEU A 191 -3.13 15.33 -10.40
N PRO A 192 -2.33 15.86 -11.35
CA PRO A 192 -2.85 16.36 -12.62
C PRO A 192 -3.69 15.31 -13.34
N ALA A 193 -4.78 15.72 -13.99
CA ALA A 193 -5.73 14.81 -14.63
C ALA A 193 -5.09 13.95 -15.74
N ASP A 194 -4.10 14.48 -16.44
CA ASP A 194 -3.34 13.79 -17.50
C ASP A 194 -2.44 12.66 -16.95
N LEU A 195 -2.10 12.72 -15.67
CA LEU A 195 -1.38 11.64 -14.98
C LEU A 195 -2.31 10.55 -14.43
N CYS A 196 -3.59 10.86 -14.23
CA CYS A 196 -4.58 9.89 -13.79
C CYS A 196 -4.88 8.92 -14.92
N SER A 197 -4.68 7.62 -14.70
CA SER A 197 -4.91 6.61 -15.73
C SER A 197 -6.39 6.49 -16.05
N ALA A 198 -6.79 6.82 -17.28
CA ALA A 198 -8.06 6.36 -17.81
C ALA A 198 -7.95 4.86 -18.08
N LEU A 199 -8.74 4.06 -17.37
CA LEU A 199 -8.81 2.62 -17.57
C LEU A 199 -10.02 2.31 -18.45
N PRO A 200 -9.85 2.11 -19.79
CA PRO A 200 -10.96 1.80 -20.67
C PRO A 200 -11.53 0.42 -20.37
N ALA A 201 -12.85 0.26 -20.51
CA ALA A 201 -13.52 -1.03 -20.34
C ALA A 201 -13.11 -2.05 -21.41
N VAL A 202 -12.78 -1.56 -22.61
CA VAL A 202 -12.33 -2.38 -23.75
C VAL A 202 -10.89 -1.96 -24.09
N ARG A 203 -10.03 -2.95 -24.29
CA ARG A 203 -8.62 -2.74 -24.63
C ARG A 203 -8.26 -3.56 -25.87
N GLU A 204 -7.53 -2.96 -26.79
CA GLU A 204 -6.83 -3.68 -27.85
C GLU A 204 -5.49 -4.16 -27.30
N ILE A 205 -5.29 -5.46 -27.29
CA ILE A 205 -4.03 -6.08 -26.89
C ILE A 205 -3.36 -6.60 -28.15
N ARG A 206 -2.20 -6.01 -28.51
CA ARG A 206 -1.39 -6.47 -29.63
C ARG A 206 -0.50 -7.60 -29.15
N VAL A 207 -0.57 -8.73 -29.85
CA VAL A 207 0.19 -9.94 -29.52
C VAL A 207 1.05 -10.34 -30.71
N ILE A 208 2.12 -11.08 -30.44
CA ILE A 208 2.93 -11.77 -31.44
C ILE A 208 2.82 -13.27 -31.21
N TYR A 209 2.92 -14.05 -32.29
CA TYR A 209 2.94 -15.50 -32.15
C TYR A 209 4.21 -15.93 -31.42
N GLY A 210 4.02 -16.80 -30.42
CA GLY A 210 5.12 -17.47 -29.74
C GLY A 210 5.64 -18.68 -30.52
N PRO A 211 6.75 -19.29 -30.04
CA PRO A 211 7.35 -20.47 -30.70
C PRO A 211 6.46 -21.72 -30.64
N HIS A 212 5.46 -21.74 -29.75
CA HIS A 212 4.53 -22.87 -29.56
C HIS A 212 3.14 -22.49 -30.09
N GLY A 213 3.04 -22.42 -31.43
CA GLY A 213 1.82 -22.00 -32.13
C GLY A 213 0.94 -23.14 -32.62
N ALA A 214 -0.06 -22.79 -33.43
CA ALA A 214 -0.82 -23.75 -34.22
C ALA A 214 0.00 -24.22 -35.47
N PRO A 215 -0.21 -25.46 -35.94
CA PRO A 215 -1.13 -26.49 -35.41
C PRO A 215 -0.53 -27.42 -34.35
N GLU A 216 0.76 -27.25 -33.98
CA GLU A 216 1.50 -28.22 -33.18
C GLU A 216 1.05 -28.30 -31.73
N TYR A 217 0.73 -27.17 -31.11
CA TYR A 217 0.32 -27.08 -29.73
C TYR A 217 -1.14 -26.64 -29.54
N PHE A 218 -1.65 -25.87 -30.51
CA PHE A 218 -3.02 -25.34 -30.50
C PHE A 218 -3.68 -25.58 -31.85
N THR A 219 -4.98 -25.80 -31.88
CA THR A 219 -5.72 -25.81 -33.14
C THR A 219 -5.83 -24.39 -33.71
N PRO A 220 -5.95 -24.20 -35.04
CA PRO A 220 -6.16 -22.87 -35.63
C PRO A 220 -7.35 -22.11 -35.03
N ALA A 221 -8.41 -22.80 -34.65
CA ALA A 221 -9.59 -22.22 -34.03
C ALA A 221 -9.34 -21.58 -32.64
N TYR A 222 -8.21 -21.83 -32.01
CA TYR A 222 -7.82 -21.16 -30.77
C TYR A 222 -7.19 -19.78 -31.00
N ILE A 223 -6.83 -19.46 -32.23
CA ILE A 223 -6.10 -18.25 -32.59
C ILE A 223 -7.03 -17.25 -33.31
N GLU A 224 -8.13 -17.70 -33.87
CA GLU A 224 -9.20 -16.90 -34.47
C GLU A 224 -10.14 -16.35 -33.38
#